data_b10682ce1056ab310864ad3a1aa24a98
#
_entry.id   b10682ce1056ab310864ad3a1aa24a98
#
_cell.length_a   1.000
_cell.length_b   1.000
_cell.length_c   1.000
_cell.angle_alpha   90.00
_cell.angle_beta   90.00
_cell.angle_gamma   90.00
#
_symmetry.space_group_name_H-M   'P 1'
#
loop_
_entity.id
_entity.type
_entity.pdbx_description
1 polymer ?
#
loop_
_entity_poly.entity_id
_entity_poly.type
_entity_poly.pdbx_seq_one_letter_code
_entity_poly.pdbx_strand_id
1 'polypeptide(L)'
;MRTPLSMWKLTVAMMPLPALVMLAGSAATAFAADDVKKIVADLDTQYQLAVKNRDLAAMDRILSDDFVLVTGRGKSFTKADLLKEARGSTVYEHQEDTEQTVRVWGDTAVVTALLWSKGTEDGKPFDYKLWFSDAYVRTPAGWRYVFGQASLPLPKAP
;
A
#
# COMPACT_ATOMS: atom_id res chain seq x y z
N MET A 1 84.37 35.61 33.24
CA MET A 1 83.99 34.33 32.65
C MET A 1 82.48 34.19 32.81
N ARG A 2 81.75 34.20 31.74
CA ARG A 2 80.30 34.30 31.72
C ARG A 2 79.70 32.96 31.30
N THR A 3 78.91 32.34 32.17
CA THR A 3 78.09 31.18 31.85
C THR A 3 76.75 31.59 31.18
N PRO A 4 76.33 30.96 30.09
CA PRO A 4 75.01 31.27 29.49
C PRO A 4 73.91 30.41 30.10
N LEU A 5 72.75 31.05 30.31
CA LEU A 5 71.49 30.50 30.75
C LEU A 5 70.92 29.60 29.67
N SER A 6 70.54 28.39 30.14
CA SER A 6 69.77 27.48 29.29
C SER A 6 68.28 27.87 29.31
N MET A 7 67.78 28.17 28.09
CA MET A 7 66.34 28.37 27.86
C MET A 7 65.60 27.06 27.86
N TRP A 8 64.66 26.90 28.81
CA TRP A 8 63.75 25.79 28.87
C TRP A 8 62.57 26.03 27.89
N LYS A 9 62.54 25.24 26.82
CA LYS A 9 61.41 25.26 25.88
C LYS A 9 60.28 24.44 26.49
N LEU A 10 59.17 25.08 26.86
CA LEU A 10 57.91 24.40 27.18
C LEU A 10 57.29 23.95 25.83
N THR A 11 57.27 22.65 25.63
CA THR A 11 56.49 22.03 24.51
C THR A 11 55.10 21.78 25.05
N VAL A 12 54.12 22.58 24.59
CA VAL A 12 52.69 22.36 24.83
C VAL A 12 52.25 21.22 23.88
N ALA A 13 51.99 20.07 24.47
CA ALA A 13 51.39 18.95 23.74
C ALA A 13 49.90 19.25 23.52
N MET A 14 49.53 19.49 22.28
CA MET A 14 48.15 19.63 21.83
C MET A 14 47.57 18.23 21.70
N MET A 15 46.72 17.80 22.65
CA MET A 15 45.93 16.56 22.56
C MET A 15 44.78 16.76 21.58
N PRO A 16 44.59 15.85 20.59
CA PRO A 16 43.41 15.91 19.75
C PRO A 16 42.20 15.43 20.52
N LEU A 17 41.14 16.25 20.56
CA LEU A 17 39.82 15.84 21.02
C LEU A 17 39.27 14.75 20.07
N PRO A 18 38.71 13.62 20.59
CA PRO A 18 38.00 12.70 19.75
C PRO A 18 36.65 13.32 19.33
N ALA A 19 36.47 13.49 18.01
CA ALA A 19 35.19 13.86 17.44
C ALA A 19 34.18 12.73 17.68
N LEU A 20 33.23 12.98 18.57
CA LEU A 20 32.10 12.09 18.83
C LEU A 20 31.15 12.20 17.64
N VAL A 21 31.27 11.26 16.68
CA VAL A 21 30.33 11.10 15.58
C VAL A 21 29.03 10.54 16.15
N MET A 22 28.04 11.41 16.39
CA MET A 22 26.68 11.01 16.68
C MET A 22 26.08 10.42 15.40
N LEU A 23 26.08 9.09 15.26
CA LEU A 23 25.21 8.39 14.31
C LEU A 23 23.76 8.57 14.79
N ALA A 24 23.07 9.54 14.22
CA ALA A 24 21.61 9.61 14.32
C ALA A 24 21.03 8.43 13.52
N GLY A 25 20.92 7.28 14.17
CA GLY A 25 20.21 6.14 13.64
C GLY A 25 18.72 6.52 13.56
N SER A 26 18.21 6.72 12.32
CA SER A 26 16.79 6.75 12.07
C SER A 26 16.23 5.38 12.46
N ALA A 27 15.60 5.29 13.63
CA ALA A 27 14.82 4.14 14.04
C ALA A 27 13.57 4.09 13.14
N ALA A 28 13.71 3.48 11.95
CA ALA A 28 12.57 3.03 11.19
C ALA A 28 11.88 1.98 12.07
N THR A 29 10.72 2.31 12.63
CA THR A 29 9.87 1.34 13.33
C THR A 29 9.48 0.27 12.31
N ALA A 30 10.16 -0.86 12.37
CA ALA A 30 9.76 -2.05 11.63
C ALA A 30 8.44 -2.53 12.26
N PHE A 31 7.33 -2.32 11.58
CA PHE A 31 6.06 -2.96 11.95
C PHE A 31 6.26 -4.48 11.90
N ALA A 32 5.71 -5.19 12.89
CA ALA A 32 5.68 -6.64 12.83
C ALA A 32 4.97 -7.08 11.54
N ALA A 33 5.38 -8.20 10.94
CA ALA A 33 4.82 -8.68 9.68
C ALA A 33 3.30 -8.86 9.75
N ASP A 34 2.76 -9.22 10.91
CA ASP A 34 1.33 -9.38 11.13
C ASP A 34 0.58 -8.04 11.20
N ASP A 35 1.21 -6.97 11.73
CA ASP A 35 0.64 -5.62 11.68
C ASP A 35 0.52 -5.13 10.23
N VAL A 36 1.54 -5.41 9.39
CA VAL A 36 1.50 -5.05 7.97
C VAL A 36 0.40 -5.80 7.23
N LYS A 37 0.23 -7.10 7.47
CA LYS A 37 -0.86 -7.88 6.87
C LYS A 37 -2.21 -7.29 7.23
N LYS A 38 -2.42 -6.94 8.52
CA LYS A 38 -3.66 -6.31 8.97
C LYS A 38 -3.89 -4.96 8.31
N ILE A 39 -2.87 -4.10 8.22
CA ILE A 39 -2.98 -2.79 7.56
C ILE A 39 -3.42 -2.95 6.10
N VAL A 40 -2.81 -3.89 5.36
CA VAL A 40 -3.14 -4.10 3.95
C VAL A 40 -4.51 -4.75 3.78
N ALA A 41 -4.88 -5.72 4.64
CA ALA A 41 -6.23 -6.30 4.65
C ALA A 41 -7.31 -5.26 4.89
N ASP A 42 -7.11 -4.40 5.91
CA ASP A 42 -8.05 -3.33 6.24
C ASP A 42 -8.16 -2.31 5.08
N LEU A 43 -7.04 -2.01 4.39
CA LEU A 43 -7.04 -1.09 3.25
C LEU A 43 -7.80 -1.65 2.05
N ASP A 44 -7.65 -2.94 1.78
CA ASP A 44 -8.37 -3.66 0.73
C ASP A 44 -9.88 -3.65 0.99
N THR A 45 -10.29 -4.01 2.21
CA THR A 45 -11.69 -3.93 2.63
C THR A 45 -12.25 -2.51 2.54
N GLN A 46 -11.45 -1.49 2.91
CA GLN A 46 -11.85 -0.08 2.74
C GLN A 46 -12.05 0.30 1.27
N TYR A 47 -11.24 -0.26 0.35
CA TYR A 47 -11.41 -0.03 -1.08
C TYR A 47 -12.74 -0.61 -1.58
N GLN A 48 -13.07 -1.86 -1.23
CA GLN A 48 -14.36 -2.47 -1.61
C GLN A 48 -15.54 -1.68 -1.04
N LEU A 49 -15.45 -1.19 0.19
CA LEU A 49 -16.46 -0.34 0.79
C LEU A 49 -16.58 1.02 0.08
N ALA A 50 -15.45 1.60 -0.34
CA ALA A 50 -15.43 2.84 -1.11
C ALA A 50 -16.11 2.66 -2.48
N VAL A 51 -15.87 1.54 -3.16
CA VAL A 51 -16.58 1.19 -4.41
C VAL A 51 -18.09 1.07 -4.17
N LYS A 52 -18.51 0.32 -3.15
CA LYS A 52 -19.92 0.15 -2.77
C LYS A 52 -20.63 1.49 -2.55
N ASN A 53 -19.97 2.38 -1.81
CA ASN A 53 -20.54 3.66 -1.38
C ASN A 53 -20.28 4.79 -2.39
N ARG A 54 -19.58 4.54 -3.49
CA ARG A 54 -19.13 5.54 -4.47
C ARG A 54 -18.31 6.66 -3.82
N ASP A 55 -17.50 6.31 -2.83
CA ASP A 55 -16.59 7.25 -2.17
C ASP A 55 -15.35 7.48 -3.04
N LEU A 56 -15.49 8.43 -3.99
CA LEU A 56 -14.43 8.78 -4.94
C LEU A 56 -13.16 9.26 -4.24
N ALA A 57 -13.29 9.95 -3.10
CA ALA A 57 -12.14 10.46 -2.36
C ALA A 57 -11.34 9.33 -1.72
N ALA A 58 -12.02 8.33 -1.15
CA ALA A 58 -11.36 7.14 -0.63
C ALA A 58 -10.74 6.30 -1.75
N MET A 59 -11.46 6.08 -2.86
CA MET A 59 -10.91 5.37 -4.03
C MET A 59 -9.66 6.07 -4.57
N ASP A 60 -9.69 7.39 -4.77
CA ASP A 60 -8.56 8.17 -5.27
C ASP A 60 -7.34 8.10 -4.35
N ARG A 61 -7.55 8.12 -3.04
CA ARG A 61 -6.49 8.02 -2.04
C ARG A 61 -5.85 6.63 -2.00
N ILE A 62 -6.63 5.56 -2.18
CA ILE A 62 -6.16 4.18 -2.08
C ILE A 62 -5.44 3.74 -3.35
N LEU A 63 -5.97 4.06 -4.52
CA LEU A 63 -5.40 3.74 -5.81
C LEU A 63 -4.13 4.56 -6.07
N SER A 64 -3.07 3.91 -6.56
CA SER A 64 -1.88 4.62 -7.08
C SER A 64 -2.21 5.34 -8.39
N ASP A 65 -1.40 6.32 -8.77
CA ASP A 65 -1.64 7.08 -10.00
C ASP A 65 -1.41 6.23 -11.27
N ASP A 66 -0.55 5.22 -11.17
CA ASP A 66 -0.24 4.25 -12.23
C ASP A 66 -1.03 2.94 -12.10
N PHE A 67 -2.09 2.92 -11.31
CA PHE A 67 -2.93 1.75 -11.07
C PHE A 67 -3.49 1.15 -12.36
N VAL A 68 -3.52 -0.19 -12.42
CA VAL A 68 -4.17 -0.97 -13.48
C VAL A 68 -4.96 -2.13 -12.88
N LEU A 69 -6.21 -2.28 -13.27
CA LEU A 69 -7.02 -3.49 -13.06
C LEU A 69 -7.13 -4.25 -14.37
N VAL A 70 -6.90 -5.56 -14.33
CA VAL A 70 -7.19 -6.47 -15.45
C VAL A 70 -8.32 -7.41 -15.04
N THR A 71 -9.42 -7.36 -15.77
CA THR A 71 -10.57 -8.24 -15.51
C THR A 71 -10.36 -9.64 -16.10
N GLY A 72 -11.13 -10.62 -15.64
CA GLY A 72 -11.10 -11.99 -16.16
C GLY A 72 -11.46 -12.11 -17.65
N ARG A 73 -12.02 -11.05 -18.26
CA ARG A 73 -12.31 -10.96 -19.70
C ARG A 73 -11.21 -10.23 -20.48
N GLY A 74 -10.08 -9.91 -19.83
CA GLY A 74 -8.94 -9.23 -20.46
C GLY A 74 -9.12 -7.73 -20.67
N LYS A 75 -10.19 -7.11 -20.16
CA LYS A 75 -10.34 -5.65 -20.22
C LYS A 75 -9.49 -5.01 -19.10
N SER A 76 -8.76 -3.95 -19.44
CA SER A 76 -7.97 -3.16 -18.50
C SER A 76 -8.68 -1.87 -18.13
N PHE A 77 -8.50 -1.43 -16.88
CA PHE A 77 -9.00 -0.16 -16.35
C PHE A 77 -7.88 0.55 -15.61
N THR A 78 -7.74 1.84 -15.83
CA THR A 78 -6.88 2.72 -15.05
C THR A 78 -7.62 3.27 -13.83
N LYS A 79 -6.89 3.93 -12.91
CA LYS A 79 -7.49 4.71 -11.82
C LYS A 79 -8.57 5.68 -12.33
N ALA A 80 -8.25 6.42 -13.40
CA ALA A 80 -9.18 7.39 -13.99
C ALA A 80 -10.47 6.73 -14.52
N ASP A 81 -10.36 5.54 -15.11
CA ASP A 81 -11.50 4.77 -15.58
C ASP A 81 -12.38 4.33 -14.41
N LEU A 82 -11.80 3.79 -13.32
CA LEU A 82 -12.56 3.36 -12.15
C LEU A 82 -13.26 4.52 -11.45
N LEU A 83 -12.60 5.67 -11.31
CA LEU A 83 -13.21 6.87 -10.74
C LEU A 83 -14.34 7.42 -11.65
N LYS A 84 -14.22 7.26 -12.97
CA LYS A 84 -15.30 7.62 -13.91
C LYS A 84 -16.48 6.65 -13.79
N GLU A 85 -16.23 5.34 -13.74
CA GLU A 85 -17.29 4.33 -13.57
C GLU A 85 -18.02 4.48 -12.24
N ALA A 86 -17.34 4.82 -11.15
CA ALA A 86 -17.96 5.08 -9.86
C ALA A 86 -18.94 6.28 -9.85
N ARG A 87 -18.87 7.18 -10.86
CA ARG A 87 -19.86 8.25 -11.09
C ARG A 87 -21.06 7.79 -11.93
N GLY A 88 -21.02 6.57 -12.45
CA GLY A 88 -22.04 6.01 -13.32
C GLY A 88 -23.31 5.56 -12.59
N SER A 89 -24.08 4.72 -13.26
CA SER A 89 -25.41 4.25 -12.81
C SER A 89 -25.36 3.00 -11.92
N THR A 90 -24.18 2.38 -11.73
CA THR A 90 -24.05 1.15 -10.95
C THR A 90 -24.42 1.38 -9.49
N VAL A 91 -25.33 0.56 -8.97
CA VAL A 91 -25.71 0.54 -7.54
C VAL A 91 -25.35 -0.82 -6.97
N TYR A 92 -24.52 -0.84 -5.93
CA TYR A 92 -24.10 -2.05 -5.26
C TYR A 92 -24.96 -2.33 -4.02
N GLU A 93 -25.62 -3.48 -3.95
CA GLU A 93 -26.22 -4.03 -2.74
C GLU A 93 -25.14 -4.72 -1.88
N HIS A 94 -24.29 -5.53 -2.54
CA HIS A 94 -23.14 -6.20 -1.97
C HIS A 94 -21.89 -5.90 -2.79
N GLN A 95 -20.79 -5.63 -2.09
CA GLN A 95 -19.43 -5.52 -2.60
C GLN A 95 -18.53 -5.88 -1.42
N GLU A 96 -18.37 -7.18 -1.18
CA GLU A 96 -17.87 -7.71 0.08
C GLU A 96 -16.89 -8.86 -0.17
N ASP A 97 -15.79 -8.87 0.59
CA ASP A 97 -14.76 -9.88 0.50
C ASP A 97 -14.95 -10.95 1.57
N THR A 98 -14.67 -12.18 1.19
CA THR A 98 -14.51 -13.31 2.09
C THR A 98 -13.24 -14.08 1.74
N GLU A 99 -12.81 -14.98 2.62
CA GLU A 99 -11.62 -15.82 2.43
C GLU A 99 -10.34 -15.00 2.12
N GLN A 100 -10.26 -13.81 2.70
CA GLN A 100 -9.15 -12.89 2.47
C GLN A 100 -7.84 -13.43 3.05
N THR A 101 -6.80 -13.44 2.23
CA THR A 101 -5.42 -13.75 2.64
C THR A 101 -4.45 -12.68 2.17
N VAL A 102 -3.47 -12.32 3.03
CA VAL A 102 -2.45 -11.33 2.72
C VAL A 102 -1.07 -11.96 2.80
N ARG A 103 -0.27 -11.77 1.76
CA ARG A 103 1.15 -12.11 1.72
C ARG A 103 1.98 -10.85 1.57
N VAL A 104 3.10 -10.76 2.29
CA VAL A 104 3.96 -9.56 2.35
C VAL A 104 5.39 -9.95 2.03
N TRP A 105 6.04 -9.18 1.15
CA TRP A 105 7.45 -9.29 0.78
C TRP A 105 8.08 -7.89 0.75
N GLY A 106 8.74 -7.50 1.85
CA GLY A 106 9.31 -6.17 2.00
C GLY A 106 8.23 -5.08 1.87
N ASP A 107 8.38 -4.22 0.87
CA ASP A 107 7.45 -3.12 0.58
C ASP A 107 6.33 -3.50 -0.41
N THR A 108 6.14 -4.79 -0.67
CA THR A 108 5.08 -5.31 -1.55
C THR A 108 4.18 -6.26 -0.77
N ALA A 109 2.88 -6.16 -1.00
CA ALA A 109 1.89 -7.10 -0.46
C ALA A 109 0.89 -7.51 -1.55
N VAL A 110 0.36 -8.72 -1.42
CA VAL A 110 -0.72 -9.22 -2.28
C VAL A 110 -1.85 -9.70 -1.40
N VAL A 111 -3.04 -9.20 -1.68
CA VAL A 111 -4.32 -9.69 -1.13
C VAL A 111 -4.94 -10.64 -2.15
N THR A 112 -5.43 -11.78 -1.70
CA THR A 112 -6.33 -12.64 -2.49
C THR A 112 -7.59 -12.85 -1.70
N ALA A 113 -8.76 -12.68 -2.33
CA ALA A 113 -10.05 -12.87 -1.68
C ALA A 113 -11.14 -13.29 -2.66
N LEU A 114 -12.21 -13.80 -2.12
CA LEU A 114 -13.46 -14.11 -2.84
C LEU A 114 -14.40 -12.92 -2.69
N LEU A 115 -14.60 -12.18 -3.78
CA LEU A 115 -15.55 -11.08 -3.85
C LEU A 115 -16.95 -11.61 -4.13
N TRP A 116 -17.95 -11.13 -3.38
CA TRP A 116 -19.36 -11.17 -3.75
C TRP A 116 -19.82 -9.78 -4.17
N SER A 117 -20.20 -9.67 -5.44
CA SER A 117 -20.71 -8.40 -6.00
C SER A 117 -22.13 -8.61 -6.52
N LYS A 118 -23.07 -7.79 -5.99
CA LYS A 118 -24.48 -7.83 -6.35
C LYS A 118 -25.02 -6.41 -6.44
N GLY A 119 -25.90 -6.18 -7.41
CA GLY A 119 -26.49 -4.87 -7.59
C GLY A 119 -27.19 -4.72 -8.94
N THR A 120 -27.22 -3.48 -9.43
CA THR A 120 -27.74 -3.13 -10.75
C THR A 120 -26.80 -2.20 -11.50
N GLU A 121 -26.66 -2.40 -12.81
CA GLU A 121 -25.95 -1.51 -13.72
C GLU A 121 -26.88 -1.19 -14.89
N ASP A 122 -27.14 0.10 -15.14
CA ASP A 122 -28.12 0.57 -16.13
C ASP A 122 -29.50 -0.11 -15.98
N GLY A 123 -29.93 -0.32 -14.74
CA GLY A 123 -31.17 -1.01 -14.41
C GLY A 123 -31.17 -2.54 -14.59
N LYS A 124 -30.08 -3.12 -15.06
CA LYS A 124 -29.94 -4.58 -15.21
C LYS A 124 -29.31 -5.18 -13.97
N PRO A 125 -29.89 -6.21 -13.37
CA PRO A 125 -29.35 -6.84 -12.18
C PRO A 125 -28.10 -7.67 -12.50
N PHE A 126 -27.14 -7.64 -11.59
CA PHE A 126 -26.01 -8.56 -11.56
C PHE A 126 -25.88 -9.20 -10.16
N ASP A 127 -25.38 -10.44 -10.13
CA ASP A 127 -25.08 -11.17 -8.90
C ASP A 127 -24.05 -12.25 -9.24
N TYR A 128 -22.82 -12.07 -8.75
CA TYR A 128 -21.72 -12.98 -9.03
C TYR A 128 -20.69 -13.02 -7.90
N LYS A 129 -19.94 -14.11 -7.88
CA LYS A 129 -18.71 -14.22 -7.08
C LYS A 129 -17.54 -14.45 -7.99
N LEU A 130 -16.38 -13.90 -7.63
CA LEU A 130 -15.12 -14.11 -8.35
C LEU A 130 -13.94 -14.04 -7.39
N TRP A 131 -12.84 -14.69 -7.75
CA TRP A 131 -11.56 -14.50 -7.07
C TRP A 131 -10.84 -13.30 -7.65
N PHE A 132 -10.15 -12.57 -6.78
CA PHE A 132 -9.22 -11.52 -7.21
C PHE A 132 -7.87 -11.61 -6.50
N SER A 133 -6.89 -10.93 -7.06
CA SER A 133 -5.56 -10.73 -6.49
C SER A 133 -5.16 -9.29 -6.67
N ASP A 134 -4.96 -8.59 -5.55
CA ASP A 134 -4.71 -7.17 -5.49
C ASP A 134 -3.31 -6.91 -4.90
N ALA A 135 -2.46 -6.23 -5.67
CA ALA A 135 -1.11 -5.90 -5.27
C ALA A 135 -1.03 -4.49 -4.69
N TYR A 136 -0.37 -4.40 -3.55
CA TYR A 136 -0.12 -3.16 -2.81
C TYR A 136 1.38 -2.91 -2.70
N VAL A 137 1.79 -1.64 -2.77
CA VAL A 137 3.18 -1.22 -2.57
C VAL A 137 3.24 -0.14 -1.49
N ARG A 138 4.23 -0.24 -0.62
CA ARG A 138 4.51 0.78 0.38
C ARG A 138 5.20 1.97 -0.27
N THR A 139 4.64 3.17 -0.05
CA THR A 139 5.20 4.45 -0.47
C THR A 139 5.48 5.31 0.76
N PRO A 140 6.20 6.45 0.65
CA PRO A 140 6.33 7.41 1.75
C PRO A 140 5.00 7.91 2.33
N ALA A 141 3.92 7.88 1.52
CA ALA A 141 2.57 8.26 1.93
C ALA A 141 1.70 7.10 2.43
N GLY A 142 2.29 5.91 2.65
CA GLY A 142 1.60 4.70 3.08
C GLY A 142 1.42 3.67 1.94
N TRP A 143 0.66 2.62 2.22
CA TRP A 143 0.35 1.58 1.24
C TRP A 143 -0.58 2.12 0.15
N ARG A 144 -0.34 1.69 -1.12
CA ARG A 144 -1.15 2.03 -2.29
C ARG A 144 -1.49 0.79 -3.07
N TYR A 145 -2.70 0.71 -3.57
CA TYR A 145 -3.18 -0.32 -4.48
C TYR A 145 -2.67 -0.02 -5.89
N VAL A 146 -1.78 -0.88 -6.42
CA VAL A 146 -1.07 -0.62 -7.68
C VAL A 146 -1.55 -1.49 -8.84
N PHE A 147 -2.03 -2.71 -8.55
CA PHE A 147 -2.46 -3.63 -9.59
C PHE A 147 -3.52 -4.60 -9.08
N GLY A 148 -4.61 -4.78 -9.85
CA GLY A 148 -5.65 -5.76 -9.60
C GLY A 148 -5.79 -6.77 -10.74
N GLN A 149 -6.06 -8.02 -10.37
CA GLN A 149 -6.39 -9.09 -11.32
C GLN A 149 -7.64 -9.84 -10.82
N ALA A 150 -8.71 -9.79 -11.60
CA ALA A 150 -9.93 -10.54 -11.30
C ALA A 150 -10.05 -11.80 -12.17
N SER A 151 -10.61 -12.87 -11.62
CA SER A 151 -11.02 -14.03 -12.40
C SER A 151 -12.32 -13.77 -13.18
N LEU A 152 -12.73 -14.70 -14.01
CA LEU A 152 -14.12 -14.77 -14.45
C LEU A 152 -15.04 -15.06 -13.26
N PRO A 153 -16.32 -14.65 -13.33
CA PRO A 153 -17.31 -15.07 -12.34
C PRO A 153 -17.32 -16.59 -12.16
N LEU A 154 -17.42 -17.03 -10.92
CA LEU A 154 -17.55 -18.44 -10.61
C LEU A 154 -18.90 -18.98 -11.11
N PRO A 155 -18.99 -20.28 -11.49
CA PRO A 155 -20.26 -20.90 -11.78
C PRO A 155 -21.23 -20.74 -10.60
N LYS A 156 -22.51 -20.48 -10.89
CA LYS A 156 -23.53 -20.53 -9.84
C LYS A 156 -23.64 -21.96 -9.31
N ALA A 157 -23.73 -22.08 -8.00
CA ALA A 157 -24.04 -23.40 -7.42
C ALA A 157 -25.37 -23.92 -7.99
N PRO A 158 -25.46 -25.21 -8.26
CA PRO A 158 -26.70 -25.85 -8.76
C PRO A 158 -27.84 -25.71 -7.77
#